data_f494a98d22168af483798454fc36182f
#
_entry.id   f494a98d22168af483798454fc36182f
#
_cell.length_a   1.000
_cell.length_b   1.000
_cell.length_c   1.000
_cell.angle_alpha   90.00
_cell.angle_beta   90.00
_cell.angle_gamma   90.00
#
_symmetry.space_group_name_H-M   'P 1'
#
loop_
_entity.id
_entity.type
_entity.pdbx_description
1 polymer ?
#
loop_
_entity_poly.entity_id
_entity_poly.type
_entity_poly.pdbx_seq_one_letter_code
_entity_poly.pdbx_strand_id
1 'polypeptide(L)'
;MFKLAFACFVSALFLCFIISSGSHNTSSSTTCPTYRCTNGPNISYPFWLARGSPPDQYCGYQELGLICYDGDPIFSLPPGLYYYVKDIDYENHSLKLVDADTANQTCPRALHNVPVGNLPLSHSPLNKNLSFYYNCSGYPSGVPFIECLSSGVNRSFVFEMGNETKGFDWDENCQVNVVVTVMKDEVTSDGLMSEFAGAMNEGFVLDWQTPTSCAECEASDGVCGYSNTKKELLCFCKDGSTTSNNCQGGSSSSSSRLIIGSIAGGIGALLICITICIFRRKLSPIVSKHWKAKKVDQDIEAFIRNNGPQAIKRYSYSEIKKVTNSFKSKLGQGGYGQVYKGNLNNNCPVAVKVLNASKGNGQEFLNEVVSIGRTSHVNVVNLLGFCLEGQKKALIYEFMPNGSLEKFTHKKNFETNLSWERLHKIAEGIAKGLEYLHKGCNTRILHFDIKPSNILLDKNFCPKIADFGLAKLCSETHSIISMHDARGTIGYIAPEVWNRNFGGVSHKSDVYSYGMLILEIVGAKQNIRNEASDSSETYFPHWIYKHIEVESNLAWHDGMSIEENEICKKMVIVGLWCIQTIPSNRPPMSKVVEMLEGSIEQLQIPPKPFMFSPTKTEVESGTTSNSD
;
A
#
# COMPACT_ATOMS: atom_id res chain seq x y z
N MET A 1 -34.98 -20.79 -43.78
CA MET A 1 -34.30 -19.53 -43.49
C MET A 1 -35.27 -18.31 -43.42
N PHE A 2 -36.28 -18.17 -44.26
CA PHE A 2 -37.21 -17.04 -44.23
C PHE A 2 -38.07 -16.92 -42.97
N LYS A 3 -38.52 -18.04 -42.37
CA LYS A 3 -39.31 -18.04 -41.13
C LYS A 3 -38.51 -17.61 -39.87
N LEU A 4 -37.20 -17.87 -39.82
CA LEU A 4 -36.36 -17.44 -38.72
C LEU A 4 -36.03 -15.94 -38.79
N ALA A 5 -35.81 -15.40 -40.01
CA ALA A 5 -35.57 -13.98 -40.23
C ALA A 5 -36.81 -13.12 -39.90
N PHE A 6 -38.01 -13.62 -40.19
CA PHE A 6 -39.27 -12.94 -39.88
C PHE A 6 -39.56 -12.95 -38.37
N ALA A 7 -39.27 -14.04 -37.67
CA ALA A 7 -39.40 -14.12 -36.22
C ALA A 7 -38.42 -13.17 -35.49
N CYS A 8 -37.19 -13.05 -35.97
CA CYS A 8 -36.23 -12.09 -35.44
C CYS A 8 -36.61 -10.63 -35.70
N PHE A 9 -37.23 -10.36 -36.84
CA PHE A 9 -37.72 -9.02 -37.21
C PHE A 9 -38.92 -8.59 -36.35
N VAL A 10 -39.87 -9.49 -36.10
CA VAL A 10 -41.01 -9.23 -35.21
C VAL A 10 -40.58 -9.08 -33.77
N SER A 11 -39.61 -9.90 -33.29
CA SER A 11 -39.05 -9.75 -31.96
C SER A 11 -38.26 -8.45 -31.77
N ALA A 12 -37.54 -8.00 -32.81
CA ALA A 12 -36.83 -6.72 -32.78
C ALA A 12 -37.78 -5.52 -32.77
N LEU A 13 -38.90 -5.59 -33.52
CA LEU A 13 -39.96 -4.57 -33.48
C LEU A 13 -40.69 -4.54 -32.13
N PHE A 14 -40.95 -5.71 -31.52
CA PHE A 14 -41.55 -5.79 -30.18
C PHE A 14 -40.61 -5.26 -29.08
N LEU A 15 -39.32 -5.53 -29.17
CA LEU A 15 -38.32 -4.96 -28.27
C LEU A 15 -38.16 -3.44 -28.44
N CYS A 16 -38.21 -2.92 -29.66
CA CYS A 16 -38.26 -1.48 -29.92
C CYS A 16 -39.51 -0.81 -29.36
N PHE A 17 -40.68 -1.49 -29.42
CA PHE A 17 -41.94 -0.97 -28.87
C PHE A 17 -41.94 -1.00 -27.33
N ILE A 18 -41.36 -2.01 -26.70
CA ILE A 18 -41.22 -2.09 -25.23
C ILE A 18 -40.23 -1.06 -24.73
N ILE A 19 -39.15 -0.78 -25.47
CA ILE A 19 -38.17 0.26 -25.11
C ILE A 19 -38.75 1.67 -25.34
N SER A 20 -39.69 1.83 -26.27
CA SER A 20 -40.37 3.12 -26.52
C SER A 20 -41.51 3.41 -25.54
N SER A 21 -42.07 2.39 -24.86
CA SER A 21 -43.17 2.57 -23.88
C SER A 21 -42.70 2.70 -22.45
N GLY A 22 -41.40 2.63 -22.19
CA GLY A 22 -40.76 2.77 -20.86
C GLY A 22 -40.10 4.12 -20.61
N SER A 23 -40.34 5.10 -21.48
CA SER A 23 -39.93 6.47 -21.21
C SER A 23 -40.91 7.12 -20.24
N HIS A 24 -40.78 6.79 -18.97
CA HIS A 24 -41.19 7.72 -17.93
C HIS A 24 -40.32 8.98 -18.08
N ASN A 25 -40.96 10.08 -18.44
CA ASN A 25 -40.48 11.43 -18.30
C ASN A 25 -40.18 11.67 -16.81
N THR A 26 -38.99 11.25 -16.35
CA THR A 26 -38.32 11.95 -15.28
C THR A 26 -37.65 13.14 -15.95
N SER A 27 -38.18 14.32 -15.71
CA SER A 27 -37.47 15.58 -15.89
C SER A 27 -36.13 15.46 -15.17
N SER A 28 -35.06 15.11 -15.89
CA SER A 28 -33.71 15.18 -15.34
C SER A 28 -33.37 16.65 -15.23
N SER A 29 -33.62 17.21 -14.04
CA SER A 29 -32.92 18.41 -13.62
C SER A 29 -31.43 18.06 -13.67
N THR A 30 -30.68 18.81 -14.45
CA THR A 30 -29.22 18.72 -14.59
C THR A 30 -28.51 19.20 -13.33
N THR A 31 -28.86 18.61 -12.19
CA THR A 31 -28.18 18.84 -10.92
C THR A 31 -27.22 17.69 -10.67
N CYS A 32 -25.98 18.03 -10.37
CA CYS A 32 -25.00 17.04 -9.95
C CYS A 32 -25.56 16.21 -8.78
N PRO A 33 -25.35 14.89 -8.76
CA PRO A 33 -25.89 14.05 -7.72
C PRO A 33 -25.25 14.38 -6.36
N THR A 34 -26.08 14.43 -5.33
CA THR A 34 -25.63 14.50 -3.95
C THR A 34 -25.35 13.08 -3.45
N TYR A 35 -24.24 12.88 -2.79
CA TYR A 35 -23.83 11.61 -2.21
C TYR A 35 -23.80 11.71 -0.67
N ARG A 36 -23.80 10.55 -0.02
CA ARG A 36 -23.58 10.46 1.42
C ARG A 36 -22.89 9.14 1.73
N CYS A 37 -21.90 9.17 2.62
CA CYS A 37 -21.38 7.96 3.28
C CYS A 37 -22.36 7.54 4.39
N THR A 38 -22.14 6.40 5.01
CA THR A 38 -23.02 5.94 6.11
C THR A 38 -23.04 6.96 7.25
N ASN A 39 -21.87 7.53 7.54
CA ASN A 39 -21.66 8.61 8.51
C ASN A 39 -21.21 9.88 7.77
N GLY A 40 -21.21 11.01 8.47
CA GLY A 40 -20.69 12.28 7.98
C GLY A 40 -21.67 13.12 7.17
N PRO A 41 -21.19 14.24 6.59
CA PRO A 41 -21.99 15.23 5.89
C PRO A 41 -22.48 14.75 4.52
N ASN A 42 -23.45 15.49 3.94
CA ASN A 42 -23.83 15.32 2.55
C ASN A 42 -22.71 15.84 1.64
N ILE A 43 -22.39 15.07 0.59
CA ILE A 43 -21.36 15.39 -0.39
C ILE A 43 -22.04 15.86 -1.68
N SER A 44 -21.91 17.15 -1.98
CA SER A 44 -22.45 17.81 -3.15
C SER A 44 -21.35 18.56 -3.90
N TYR A 45 -21.67 19.10 -5.07
CA TYR A 45 -20.74 19.98 -5.80
C TYR A 45 -20.13 21.06 -4.89
N PRO A 46 -18.81 21.34 -4.95
CA PRO A 46 -17.84 20.87 -5.96
C PRO A 46 -17.15 19.54 -5.63
N PHE A 47 -17.55 18.87 -4.57
CA PHE A 47 -17.03 17.55 -4.19
C PHE A 47 -17.72 16.43 -4.97
N TRP A 48 -17.03 15.33 -5.16
CA TRP A 48 -17.57 14.11 -5.78
C TRP A 48 -17.10 12.86 -5.06
N LEU A 49 -17.84 11.75 -5.19
CA LEU A 49 -17.54 10.51 -4.48
C LEU A 49 -16.92 9.48 -5.41
N ALA A 50 -15.68 9.05 -5.08
CA ALA A 50 -14.99 7.94 -5.74
C ALA A 50 -15.45 6.61 -5.14
N ARG A 51 -16.23 5.81 -5.89
CA ARG A 51 -16.64 4.46 -5.49
C ARG A 51 -15.69 3.43 -6.09
N GLY A 52 -14.56 3.16 -5.42
CA GLY A 52 -13.56 2.17 -5.85
C GLY A 52 -12.70 2.61 -7.03
N SER A 53 -13.27 2.88 -8.18
CA SER A 53 -12.61 3.53 -9.33
C SER A 53 -13.36 4.83 -9.66
N PRO A 54 -12.64 5.91 -10.03
CA PRO A 54 -13.31 7.14 -10.47
C PRO A 54 -14.26 6.84 -11.62
N PRO A 55 -15.51 7.37 -11.62
CA PRO A 55 -16.45 7.18 -12.70
C PRO A 55 -15.89 7.77 -14.02
N ASP A 56 -16.38 7.28 -15.15
CA ASP A 56 -15.93 7.77 -16.47
C ASP A 56 -16.14 9.28 -16.63
N GLN A 57 -17.23 9.80 -16.08
CA GLN A 57 -17.56 11.23 -16.00
C GLN A 57 -18.17 11.53 -14.63
N TYR A 58 -17.84 12.67 -14.06
CA TYR A 58 -18.41 13.14 -12.81
C TYR A 58 -18.51 14.66 -12.75
N CYS A 59 -19.48 15.14 -11.98
CA CYS A 59 -19.55 16.54 -11.56
C CYS A 59 -18.62 16.78 -10.38
N GLY A 60 -17.87 17.86 -10.39
CA GLY A 60 -17.00 18.29 -9.30
C GLY A 60 -15.61 18.64 -9.77
N TYR A 61 -14.84 19.32 -8.92
CA TYR A 61 -13.46 19.66 -9.22
C TYR A 61 -12.59 18.39 -9.16
N GLN A 62 -11.69 18.25 -10.11
CA GLN A 62 -10.91 17.03 -10.28
C GLN A 62 -10.18 16.61 -8.99
N GLU A 63 -9.70 17.57 -8.22
CA GLU A 63 -8.89 17.40 -7.03
C GLU A 63 -9.72 17.21 -5.75
N LEU A 64 -11.04 17.46 -5.77
CA LEU A 64 -11.93 17.39 -4.61
C LEU A 64 -12.73 16.08 -4.52
N GLY A 65 -12.10 14.97 -4.88
CA GLY A 65 -12.69 13.64 -4.75
C GLY A 65 -12.63 13.11 -3.32
N LEU A 66 -13.76 12.62 -2.80
CA LEU A 66 -13.88 11.96 -1.51
C LEU A 66 -14.05 10.45 -1.69
N ILE A 67 -13.71 9.68 -0.65
CA ILE A 67 -13.88 8.22 -0.61
C ILE A 67 -14.63 7.88 0.68
N CYS A 68 -15.63 6.99 0.63
CA CYS A 68 -16.19 6.42 1.85
C CYS A 68 -15.31 5.25 2.33
N TYR A 69 -14.79 5.35 3.53
CA TYR A 69 -14.02 4.29 4.17
C TYR A 69 -14.61 4.00 5.55
N ASP A 70 -14.98 2.75 5.79
CA ASP A 70 -15.65 2.30 7.02
C ASP A 70 -16.90 3.12 7.41
N GLY A 71 -17.57 3.67 6.41
CA GLY A 71 -18.76 4.50 6.58
C GLY A 71 -18.51 6.00 6.70
N ASP A 72 -17.27 6.45 6.88
CA ASP A 72 -16.89 7.85 7.00
C ASP A 72 -16.32 8.41 5.69
N PRO A 73 -16.61 9.69 5.35
CA PRO A 73 -15.99 10.33 4.21
C PRO A 73 -14.54 10.73 4.53
N ILE A 74 -13.63 10.33 3.64
CA ILE A 74 -12.20 10.62 3.73
C ILE A 74 -11.78 11.47 2.54
N PHE A 75 -11.00 12.50 2.83
CA PHE A 75 -10.30 13.34 1.86
C PHE A 75 -8.80 12.99 1.85
N SER A 76 -8.22 12.85 0.66
CA SER A 76 -6.79 12.54 0.50
C SER A 76 -6.03 13.75 -0.01
N LEU A 77 -5.07 14.22 0.79
CA LEU A 77 -4.10 15.24 0.35
C LEU A 77 -2.80 14.58 -0.15
N PRO A 78 -2.16 15.11 -1.22
CA PRO A 78 -0.84 14.64 -1.64
C PRO A 78 0.23 14.89 -0.55
N PRO A 79 1.18 13.97 -0.31
CA PRO A 79 1.49 12.73 -1.04
C PRO A 79 0.81 11.46 -0.52
N GLY A 80 -0.45 11.50 -0.11
CA GLY A 80 -1.21 10.33 0.35
C GLY A 80 -1.54 10.38 1.84
N LEU A 81 -1.78 11.57 2.35
CA LEU A 81 -2.29 11.81 3.70
C LEU A 81 -3.81 11.77 3.67
N TYR A 82 -4.41 11.17 4.69
CA TYR A 82 -5.85 10.96 4.78
C TYR A 82 -6.45 11.76 5.94
N TYR A 83 -7.58 12.38 5.67
CA TYR A 83 -8.30 13.20 6.64
C TYR A 83 -9.77 12.80 6.65
N TYR A 84 -10.33 12.59 7.83
CA TYR A 84 -11.78 12.47 7.99
C TYR A 84 -12.45 13.80 7.71
N VAL A 85 -13.48 13.79 6.87
CA VAL A 85 -14.32 14.96 6.62
C VAL A 85 -15.39 15.00 7.69
N LYS A 86 -15.26 15.94 8.62
CA LYS A 86 -16.23 16.12 9.72
C LYS A 86 -17.42 16.95 9.29
N ASP A 87 -17.17 18.01 8.50
CA ASP A 87 -18.21 18.89 8.00
C ASP A 87 -17.83 19.54 6.68
N ILE A 88 -18.85 19.93 5.88
CA ILE A 88 -18.70 20.68 4.62
C ILE A 88 -19.71 21.82 4.66
N ASP A 89 -19.22 23.05 4.82
CA ASP A 89 -20.02 24.26 4.79
C ASP A 89 -20.01 24.84 3.37
N TYR A 90 -21.10 24.60 2.64
CA TYR A 90 -21.26 25.05 1.26
C TYR A 90 -21.53 26.55 1.13
N GLU A 91 -22.00 27.22 2.21
CA GLU A 91 -22.26 28.67 2.22
C GLU A 91 -20.97 29.45 2.36
N ASN A 92 -20.07 29.00 3.25
CA ASN A 92 -18.80 29.65 3.53
C ASN A 92 -17.64 29.05 2.72
N HIS A 93 -17.90 28.06 1.85
CA HIS A 93 -16.90 27.35 1.07
C HIS A 93 -15.77 26.75 1.94
N SER A 94 -16.14 26.09 3.03
CA SER A 94 -15.17 25.57 3.99
C SER A 94 -15.35 24.10 4.31
N LEU A 95 -14.24 23.38 4.51
CA LEU A 95 -14.13 21.95 4.71
C LEU A 95 -13.42 21.67 6.04
N LYS A 96 -14.13 21.08 7.03
CA LYS A 96 -13.55 20.71 8.34
C LYS A 96 -12.95 19.30 8.25
N LEU A 97 -11.66 19.19 8.55
CA LEU A 97 -10.86 17.97 8.42
C LEU A 97 -10.19 17.59 9.73
N VAL A 98 -10.11 16.28 10.00
CA VAL A 98 -9.33 15.70 11.10
C VAL A 98 -8.34 14.70 10.53
N ASP A 99 -7.09 14.80 10.94
CA ASP A 99 -6.05 13.88 10.53
C ASP A 99 -6.38 12.43 10.96
N ALA A 100 -6.46 11.51 10.00
CA ALA A 100 -6.82 10.13 10.26
C ALA A 100 -5.80 9.38 11.13
N ASP A 101 -4.52 9.80 11.09
CA ASP A 101 -3.45 9.18 11.88
C ASP A 101 -3.51 9.59 13.36
N THR A 102 -4.17 10.72 13.69
CA THR A 102 -4.25 11.24 15.06
C THR A 102 -5.66 11.22 15.65
N ALA A 103 -6.67 10.99 14.82
CA ALA A 103 -8.08 11.01 15.23
C ALA A 103 -8.38 10.06 16.40
N ASN A 104 -9.17 10.55 17.37
CA ASN A 104 -9.62 9.83 18.55
C ASN A 104 -8.50 9.34 19.52
N GLN A 105 -7.29 9.90 19.41
CA GLN A 105 -6.20 9.60 20.34
C GLN A 105 -6.25 10.52 21.55
N THR A 106 -6.00 9.96 22.74
CA THR A 106 -5.88 10.75 23.98
C THR A 106 -4.58 11.55 24.05
N CYS A 107 -3.55 11.09 23.35
CA CYS A 107 -2.27 11.75 23.23
C CYS A 107 -1.78 11.66 21.77
N PRO A 108 -2.36 12.46 20.87
CA PRO A 108 -2.04 12.41 19.45
C PRO A 108 -0.61 12.90 19.18
N ARG A 109 0.12 12.14 18.38
CA ARG A 109 1.44 12.54 17.89
C ARG A 109 1.33 12.89 16.41
N ALA A 110 1.50 14.17 16.10
CA ALA A 110 1.57 14.61 14.73
C ALA A 110 2.81 14.04 14.02
N LEU A 111 2.63 13.57 12.80
CA LEU A 111 3.69 12.94 12.00
C LEU A 111 4.12 13.76 10.79
N HIS A 112 3.29 14.72 10.38
CA HIS A 112 3.50 15.51 9.17
C HIS A 112 2.76 16.86 9.25
N ASN A 113 3.22 17.81 8.45
CA ASN A 113 2.54 19.06 8.22
C ASN A 113 1.37 18.87 7.26
N VAL A 114 0.39 19.79 7.26
CA VAL A 114 -0.75 19.77 6.34
C VAL A 114 -0.35 20.39 4.99
N PRO A 115 -0.15 19.59 3.91
CA PRO A 115 0.23 20.13 2.62
C PRO A 115 -1.01 20.52 1.82
N VAL A 116 -1.20 21.79 1.55
CA VAL A 116 -2.28 22.28 0.65
C VAL A 116 -1.82 22.31 -0.81
N GLY A 117 -0.53 22.56 -1.07
CA GLY A 117 0.09 22.46 -2.39
C GLY A 117 -0.59 23.28 -3.47
N ASN A 118 -0.80 22.65 -4.65
CA ASN A 118 -1.44 23.26 -5.83
C ASN A 118 -2.94 22.92 -5.91
N LEU A 119 -3.55 22.52 -4.82
CA LEU A 119 -5.00 22.24 -4.76
C LEU A 119 -5.79 23.54 -4.74
N PRO A 120 -7.06 23.53 -5.17
CA PRO A 120 -7.96 24.68 -5.05
C PRO A 120 -8.42 24.87 -3.59
N LEU A 121 -7.47 24.77 -2.66
CA LEU A 121 -7.68 24.83 -1.21
C LEU A 121 -6.68 25.82 -0.59
N SER A 122 -7.11 26.48 0.48
CA SER A 122 -6.28 27.38 1.29
C SER A 122 -6.59 27.19 2.77
N HIS A 123 -5.63 27.46 3.65
CA HIS A 123 -5.90 27.46 5.08
C HIS A 123 -6.87 28.57 5.45
N SER A 124 -7.93 28.19 6.16
CA SER A 124 -8.91 29.16 6.67
C SER A 124 -8.28 30.09 7.71
N PRO A 125 -8.65 31.38 7.75
CA PRO A 125 -8.27 32.30 8.84
C PRO A 125 -8.78 31.86 10.22
N LEU A 126 -9.67 30.89 10.30
CA LEU A 126 -10.12 30.28 11.55
C LEU A 126 -9.10 29.35 12.21
N ASN A 127 -8.01 29.06 11.51
CA ASN A 127 -6.95 28.19 12.01
C ASN A 127 -5.80 28.96 12.66
N LYS A 128 -5.06 28.24 13.52
CA LYS A 128 -3.71 28.59 13.96
C LYS A 128 -2.78 27.38 13.84
N ASN A 129 -1.48 27.62 13.83
CA ASN A 129 -0.45 26.60 13.72
C ASN A 129 0.21 26.37 15.07
N LEU A 130 0.42 25.10 15.39
CA LEU A 130 1.16 24.63 16.55
C LEU A 130 2.46 23.95 16.08
N SER A 131 3.60 24.36 16.66
CA SER A 131 4.91 23.73 16.43
C SER A 131 5.15 22.67 17.49
N PHE A 132 5.29 21.41 17.06
CA PHE A 132 5.64 20.29 17.92
C PHE A 132 7.11 19.93 17.75
N TYR A 133 7.82 19.81 18.86
CA TYR A 133 9.21 19.38 18.93
C TYR A 133 9.29 18.08 19.72
N TYR A 134 9.75 17.00 19.07
CA TYR A 134 9.75 15.66 19.67
C TYR A 134 11.16 15.20 20.02
N ASN A 135 11.23 14.47 21.14
CA ASN A 135 12.44 13.77 21.57
C ASN A 135 13.66 14.68 21.72
N CYS A 136 13.46 15.82 22.38
CA CYS A 136 14.50 16.82 22.63
C CYS A 136 15.44 16.36 23.74
N SER A 137 16.75 16.38 23.48
CA SER A 137 17.80 16.04 24.45
C SER A 137 18.28 17.23 25.25
N GLY A 138 18.09 18.46 24.74
CA GLY A 138 18.34 19.73 25.41
C GLY A 138 17.09 20.60 25.40
N TYR A 139 16.83 21.35 26.47
CA TYR A 139 15.71 22.29 26.58
C TYR A 139 15.92 23.27 27.73
N PRO A 140 15.38 24.51 27.66
CA PRO A 140 15.47 25.46 28.75
C PRO A 140 14.70 25.01 30.01
N SER A 141 15.23 25.32 31.18
CA SER A 141 14.58 25.00 32.45
C SER A 141 13.27 25.78 32.62
N GLY A 142 12.22 25.10 33.11
CA GLY A 142 10.92 25.72 33.37
C GLY A 142 9.97 25.76 32.18
N VAL A 143 10.34 25.25 31.00
CA VAL A 143 9.41 25.11 29.87
C VAL A 143 8.54 23.88 30.09
N PRO A 144 7.20 24.00 30.04
CA PRO A 144 6.29 22.86 30.17
C PRO A 144 6.44 21.91 28.99
N PHE A 145 6.39 20.61 29.24
CA PHE A 145 6.54 19.57 28.22
C PHE A 145 5.34 18.61 28.21
N ILE A 146 5.16 17.91 27.10
CA ILE A 146 4.07 16.94 26.92
C ILE A 146 4.50 15.60 27.56
N GLU A 147 3.96 15.28 28.73
CA GLU A 147 4.32 14.08 29.49
C GLU A 147 4.10 12.79 28.68
N CYS A 148 2.93 12.63 28.08
CA CYS A 148 2.54 11.43 27.35
C CYS A 148 3.34 11.20 26.04
N LEU A 149 4.03 12.21 25.51
CA LEU A 149 4.91 12.12 24.34
C LEU A 149 6.40 12.17 24.70
N SER A 150 6.74 12.13 25.98
CA SER A 150 8.10 12.17 26.49
C SER A 150 8.55 10.79 26.96
N SER A 151 9.85 10.45 26.81
CA SER A 151 10.39 9.16 27.25
C SER A 151 11.80 9.30 27.83
N GLY A 152 12.05 8.69 28.97
CA GLY A 152 13.34 8.73 29.63
C GLY A 152 13.76 10.17 29.98
N VAL A 153 14.93 10.58 29.51
CA VAL A 153 15.50 11.93 29.68
C VAL A 153 15.04 12.92 28.61
N ASN A 154 14.52 12.42 27.48
CA ASN A 154 14.10 13.24 26.36
C ASN A 154 12.66 13.71 26.55
N ARG A 155 12.41 14.97 26.20
CA ARG A 155 11.10 15.61 26.36
C ARG A 155 10.52 16.01 25.00
N SER A 156 9.19 16.16 24.95
CA SER A 156 8.47 16.67 23.79
C SER A 156 7.71 17.94 24.17
N PHE A 157 7.67 18.90 23.26
CA PHE A 157 7.14 20.24 23.50
C PHE A 157 6.14 20.64 22.42
N VAL A 158 5.23 21.52 22.76
CA VAL A 158 4.33 22.17 21.82
C VAL A 158 4.27 23.67 22.10
N PHE A 159 4.28 24.47 21.05
CA PHE A 159 4.17 25.91 21.08
C PHE A 159 3.15 26.38 20.04
N GLU A 160 2.55 27.54 20.28
CA GLU A 160 1.93 28.28 19.20
C GLU A 160 3.05 28.80 18.29
N MET A 161 2.97 28.54 16.98
CA MET A 161 4.00 28.86 16.01
C MET A 161 4.41 30.33 16.09
N GLY A 162 5.70 30.58 16.30
CA GLY A 162 6.26 31.91 16.50
C GLY A 162 6.34 32.39 17.96
N ASN A 163 5.80 31.62 18.90
CA ASN A 163 5.86 31.89 20.34
C ASN A 163 6.82 30.93 21.07
N GLU A 164 7.72 30.26 20.35
CA GLU A 164 8.77 29.42 20.91
C GLU A 164 9.73 30.24 21.78
N THR A 165 10.37 29.59 22.74
CA THR A 165 11.33 30.25 23.64
C THR A 165 12.44 30.92 22.82
N LYS A 166 12.53 32.24 22.92
CA LYS A 166 13.51 33.05 22.18
C LYS A 166 14.94 32.71 22.59
N GLY A 167 15.84 32.58 21.60
CA GLY A 167 17.26 32.36 21.82
C GLY A 167 17.64 30.90 22.06
N PHE A 168 16.72 29.95 21.90
CA PHE A 168 16.98 28.53 21.95
C PHE A 168 16.69 27.90 20.59
N ASP A 169 17.65 27.09 20.07
CA ASP A 169 17.50 26.39 18.80
C ASP A 169 16.84 25.03 19.03
N TRP A 170 15.52 24.96 18.77
CA TRP A 170 14.72 23.76 18.94
C TRP A 170 15.07 22.71 17.89
N ASP A 171 15.41 23.10 16.66
CA ASP A 171 15.70 22.19 15.55
C ASP A 171 17.02 21.45 15.75
N GLU A 172 18.02 22.06 16.36
CA GLU A 172 19.29 21.40 16.72
C GLU A 172 19.16 20.43 17.90
N ASN A 173 18.25 20.74 18.85
CA ASN A 173 18.13 19.99 20.10
C ASN A 173 17.04 18.90 20.08
N CYS A 174 16.17 18.85 19.08
CA CYS A 174 15.06 17.92 18.94
C CYS A 174 15.21 17.06 17.69
N GLN A 175 14.75 15.81 17.75
CA GLN A 175 14.89 14.88 16.62
C GLN A 175 13.89 15.15 15.49
N VAL A 176 12.72 15.69 15.80
CA VAL A 176 11.64 15.92 14.84
C VAL A 176 10.92 17.20 15.20
N ASN A 177 10.70 18.03 14.19
CA ASN A 177 9.82 19.20 14.23
C ASN A 177 8.64 19.01 13.27
N VAL A 178 7.40 19.21 13.74
CA VAL A 178 6.18 19.12 12.93
C VAL A 178 5.26 20.29 13.24
N VAL A 179 4.75 20.95 12.20
CA VAL A 179 3.75 22.01 12.33
C VAL A 179 2.36 21.43 12.06
N VAL A 180 1.45 21.58 13.02
CA VAL A 180 0.08 21.12 12.92
C VAL A 180 -0.86 22.33 12.87
N THR A 181 -1.83 22.25 11.98
CA THR A 181 -2.90 23.26 11.90
C THR A 181 -4.10 22.78 12.74
N VAL A 182 -4.61 23.64 13.61
CA VAL A 182 -5.80 23.40 14.43
C VAL A 182 -6.71 24.62 14.40
N MET A 183 -7.98 24.50 14.83
CA MET A 183 -8.87 25.65 14.96
C MET A 183 -8.44 26.57 16.12
N LYS A 184 -8.54 27.88 15.93
CA LYS A 184 -8.13 28.89 16.93
C LYS A 184 -8.87 28.77 18.24
N ASP A 185 -10.17 28.50 18.15
CA ASP A 185 -11.06 28.52 19.31
C ASP A 185 -10.92 27.27 20.20
N GLU A 186 -10.22 26.23 19.69
CA GLU A 186 -10.04 24.96 20.41
C GLU A 186 -8.80 24.95 21.32
N VAL A 187 -7.94 25.98 21.23
CA VAL A 187 -6.72 26.07 22.04
C VAL A 187 -6.47 27.49 22.49
N THR A 188 -6.28 27.65 23.79
CA THR A 188 -5.80 28.90 24.42
C THR A 188 -4.29 28.85 24.63
N SER A 189 -3.61 30.01 24.66
CA SER A 189 -2.16 30.04 24.87
C SER A 189 -1.75 29.48 26.25
N ASP A 190 -2.59 29.68 27.26
CA ASP A 190 -2.36 29.19 28.64
C ASP A 190 -2.77 27.72 28.82
N GLY A 191 -3.75 27.22 28.02
CA GLY A 191 -4.28 25.86 28.07
C GLY A 191 -3.58 24.87 27.14
N LEU A 192 -2.57 25.31 26.37
CA LEU A 192 -1.99 24.55 25.27
C LEU A 192 -1.60 23.09 25.62
N MET A 193 -1.02 22.87 26.82
CA MET A 193 -0.58 21.54 27.26
C MET A 193 -1.72 20.56 27.56
N SER A 194 -2.89 21.04 27.89
CA SER A 194 -4.09 20.23 28.18
C SER A 194 -5.07 20.17 27.00
N GLU A 195 -5.03 21.15 26.11
CA GLU A 195 -6.04 21.34 25.06
C GLU A 195 -5.56 20.86 23.68
N PHE A 196 -4.22 20.71 23.44
CA PHE A 196 -3.69 20.35 22.12
C PHE A 196 -4.29 19.05 21.57
N ALA A 197 -4.52 18.06 22.43
CA ALA A 197 -5.07 16.76 22.01
C ALA A 197 -6.53 16.89 21.58
N GLY A 198 -7.33 17.66 22.30
CA GLY A 198 -8.70 18.01 21.91
C GLY A 198 -8.75 18.77 20.60
N ALA A 199 -7.93 19.80 20.47
CA ALA A 199 -7.85 20.61 19.26
C ALA A 199 -7.43 19.79 18.01
N MET A 200 -6.50 18.87 18.14
CA MET A 200 -6.12 17.97 17.04
C MET A 200 -7.26 17.00 16.68
N ASN A 201 -8.05 16.54 17.65
CA ASN A 201 -9.22 15.70 17.42
C ASN A 201 -10.40 16.47 16.81
N GLU A 202 -10.53 17.76 17.10
CA GLU A 202 -11.51 18.65 16.44
C GLU A 202 -11.05 19.04 15.03
N GLY A 203 -9.73 19.08 14.78
CA GLY A 203 -9.13 19.27 13.48
C GLY A 203 -8.98 20.73 13.05
N PHE A 204 -9.07 20.96 11.74
CA PHE A 204 -8.83 22.26 11.10
C PHE A 204 -9.74 22.47 9.90
N VAL A 205 -9.77 23.71 9.40
CA VAL A 205 -10.64 24.11 8.30
C VAL A 205 -9.81 24.53 7.08
N LEU A 206 -10.19 24.03 5.90
CA LEU A 206 -9.67 24.49 4.61
C LEU A 206 -10.79 25.18 3.83
N ASP A 207 -10.48 26.30 3.20
CA ASP A 207 -11.40 27.01 2.33
C ASP A 207 -11.11 26.63 0.88
N TRP A 208 -12.15 26.31 0.06
CA TRP A 208 -11.96 26.02 -1.34
C TRP A 208 -12.31 27.21 -2.23
N GLN A 209 -11.67 27.27 -3.38
CA GLN A 209 -11.87 28.30 -4.39
C GLN A 209 -12.14 27.65 -5.75
N THR A 210 -12.88 28.35 -6.61
CA THR A 210 -13.10 27.91 -7.98
C THR A 210 -11.77 27.83 -8.74
N PRO A 211 -11.37 26.66 -9.26
CA PRO A 211 -10.19 26.54 -10.11
C PRO A 211 -10.33 27.40 -11.37
N THR A 212 -9.24 28.01 -11.82
CA THR A 212 -9.23 28.83 -13.06
C THR A 212 -9.79 28.07 -14.27
N SER A 213 -9.56 26.76 -14.29
CA SER A 213 -10.05 25.87 -15.35
C SER A 213 -11.58 25.68 -15.35
N CYS A 214 -12.26 25.93 -14.24
CA CYS A 214 -13.71 25.83 -14.09
C CYS A 214 -14.44 27.18 -14.18
N ALA A 215 -13.70 28.28 -14.11
CA ALA A 215 -14.25 29.63 -13.99
C ALA A 215 -15.18 30.02 -15.17
N GLU A 216 -14.84 29.67 -16.42
CA GLU A 216 -15.67 29.95 -17.58
C GLU A 216 -16.98 29.14 -17.60
N CYS A 217 -16.95 27.91 -17.13
CA CYS A 217 -18.13 27.05 -17.01
C CYS A 217 -19.11 27.60 -15.97
N GLU A 218 -18.62 27.92 -14.78
CA GLU A 218 -19.44 28.45 -13.69
C GLU A 218 -19.96 29.87 -13.99
N ALA A 219 -19.16 30.72 -14.63
CA ALA A 219 -19.58 32.03 -15.10
C ALA A 219 -20.71 31.98 -16.14
N SER A 220 -20.89 30.84 -16.83
CA SER A 220 -21.99 30.59 -17.78
C SER A 220 -23.16 29.81 -17.17
N ASP A 221 -23.28 29.79 -15.83
CA ASP A 221 -24.31 29.04 -15.10
C ASP A 221 -24.23 27.51 -15.30
N GLY A 222 -23.08 26.98 -15.71
CA GLY A 222 -22.77 25.56 -15.81
C GLY A 222 -22.20 25.01 -14.51
N VAL A 223 -22.09 23.69 -14.45
CA VAL A 223 -21.42 22.98 -13.37
C VAL A 223 -20.23 22.23 -13.92
N CYS A 224 -19.06 22.50 -13.34
CA CYS A 224 -17.79 21.92 -13.78
C CYS A 224 -17.70 20.42 -13.42
N GLY A 225 -17.01 19.68 -14.26
CA GLY A 225 -16.70 18.27 -14.02
C GLY A 225 -15.56 17.79 -14.87
N TYR A 226 -15.34 16.48 -14.87
CA TYR A 226 -14.19 15.87 -15.54
C TYR A 226 -14.54 14.54 -16.21
N SER A 227 -13.93 14.28 -17.37
CA SER A 227 -14.00 13.00 -18.06
C SER A 227 -12.69 12.24 -17.91
N ASN A 228 -12.70 11.15 -17.14
CA ASN A 228 -11.55 10.25 -17.00
C ASN A 228 -11.19 9.51 -18.29
N THR A 229 -12.16 9.29 -19.17
CA THR A 229 -11.95 8.62 -20.45
C THR A 229 -11.27 9.52 -21.46
N LYS A 230 -11.70 10.79 -21.55
CA LYS A 230 -11.14 11.77 -22.47
C LYS A 230 -10.01 12.60 -21.88
N LYS A 231 -9.86 12.60 -20.53
CA LYS A 231 -8.93 13.44 -19.78
C LYS A 231 -9.12 14.93 -20.05
N GLU A 232 -10.37 15.36 -20.12
CA GLU A 232 -10.75 16.74 -20.36
C GLU A 232 -11.77 17.23 -19.35
N LEU A 233 -11.79 18.53 -19.10
CA LEU A 233 -12.84 19.17 -18.33
C LEU A 233 -14.16 19.12 -19.07
N LEU A 234 -15.23 19.01 -18.31
CA LEU A 234 -16.61 19.03 -18.80
C LEU A 234 -17.38 20.14 -18.11
N CYS A 235 -18.24 20.80 -18.87
CA CYS A 235 -19.21 21.75 -18.35
C CYS A 235 -20.61 21.21 -18.57
N PHE A 236 -21.31 20.93 -17.48
CA PHE A 236 -22.70 20.43 -17.47
C PHE A 236 -23.64 21.62 -17.42
N CYS A 237 -24.45 21.80 -18.45
CA CYS A 237 -25.33 22.95 -18.62
C CYS A 237 -26.75 22.66 -18.14
N LYS A 238 -27.49 23.70 -17.75
CA LYS A 238 -28.89 23.59 -17.27
C LYS A 238 -29.87 23.02 -18.29
N ASP A 239 -29.54 23.13 -19.59
CA ASP A 239 -30.32 22.55 -20.69
C ASP A 239 -30.06 21.03 -20.91
N GLY A 240 -29.21 20.41 -20.12
CA GLY A 240 -28.81 19.02 -20.23
C GLY A 240 -27.68 18.76 -21.22
N SER A 241 -27.15 19.79 -21.87
CA SER A 241 -25.98 19.65 -22.73
C SER A 241 -24.69 19.58 -21.91
N THR A 242 -23.65 18.94 -22.48
CA THR A 242 -22.31 18.90 -21.91
C THR A 242 -21.34 19.45 -22.91
N THR A 243 -20.64 20.51 -22.54
CA THR A 243 -19.66 21.21 -23.37
C THR A 243 -18.25 21.10 -22.75
N SER A 244 -17.23 21.59 -23.43
CA SER A 244 -15.86 21.57 -22.90
C SER A 244 -15.52 22.81 -22.04
N ASN A 245 -16.13 23.96 -22.28
CA ASN A 245 -15.69 25.21 -21.65
C ASN A 245 -16.81 26.04 -21.01
N ASN A 246 -17.92 26.30 -21.74
CA ASN A 246 -19.00 27.14 -21.25
C ASN A 246 -20.37 26.73 -21.83
N CYS A 247 -21.44 27.23 -21.22
CA CYS A 247 -22.83 26.93 -21.60
C CYS A 247 -23.45 27.98 -22.54
N GLN A 248 -22.67 28.87 -23.14
CA GLN A 248 -23.19 29.87 -24.06
C GLN A 248 -23.19 29.37 -25.50
N GLY A 249 -24.40 29.15 -26.03
CA GLY A 249 -24.79 29.33 -27.42
C GLY A 249 -24.34 28.32 -28.46
N GLY A 250 -25.03 27.20 -28.54
CA GLY A 250 -25.22 26.52 -29.83
C GLY A 250 -26.56 26.94 -30.43
N SER A 251 -26.59 27.96 -31.28
CA SER A 251 -27.80 28.28 -32.07
C SER A 251 -28.09 27.14 -33.01
N SER A 252 -29.16 26.40 -32.75
CA SER A 252 -29.75 25.42 -33.67
C SER A 252 -30.34 26.14 -34.86
N SER A 253 -29.66 26.17 -36.00
CA SER A 253 -30.30 26.48 -37.27
C SER A 253 -31.15 25.30 -37.71
N SER A 254 -32.45 25.42 -37.54
CA SER A 254 -33.45 24.56 -38.14
C SER A 254 -33.39 24.68 -39.65
N SER A 255 -32.93 23.68 -40.35
CA SER A 255 -33.17 23.49 -41.79
C SER A 255 -34.22 22.41 -42.00
N SER A 256 -35.50 22.85 -41.94
CA SER A 256 -36.60 22.13 -42.55
C SER A 256 -36.50 22.31 -44.06
N ARG A 257 -36.13 21.28 -44.80
CA ARG A 257 -36.55 20.96 -46.18
C ARG A 257 -35.73 19.81 -46.74
N LEU A 258 -36.44 18.74 -46.99
CA LEU A 258 -36.33 17.72 -48.04
C LEU A 258 -36.63 16.31 -47.50
N ILE A 259 -37.88 16.10 -47.20
CA ILE A 259 -38.45 14.76 -47.17
C ILE A 259 -39.15 14.57 -48.52
N ILE A 260 -38.57 13.76 -49.38
CA ILE A 260 -39.19 12.91 -50.40
C ILE A 260 -38.00 12.35 -51.23
N GLY A 261 -37.70 11.09 -51.05
CA GLY A 261 -36.86 10.38 -52.00
C GLY A 261 -35.73 9.53 -51.41
N SER A 262 -35.99 8.58 -50.50
CA SER A 262 -35.04 7.47 -50.25
C SER A 262 -35.53 6.48 -49.19
N ILE A 263 -36.70 5.90 -49.35
CA ILE A 263 -37.12 4.78 -48.49
C ILE A 263 -36.30 3.51 -48.78
N ALA A 264 -35.74 3.36 -49.97
CA ALA A 264 -34.88 2.22 -50.32
C ALA A 264 -33.41 2.37 -49.88
N GLY A 265 -32.89 3.62 -49.75
CA GLY A 265 -31.53 3.88 -49.25
C GLY A 265 -31.40 3.85 -47.73
N GLY A 266 -32.49 4.19 -47.03
CA GLY A 266 -32.50 4.25 -45.57
C GLY A 266 -32.36 2.90 -44.88
N ILE A 267 -32.95 1.84 -45.43
CA ILE A 267 -32.87 0.48 -44.87
C ILE A 267 -31.42 -0.08 -45.00
N GLY A 268 -30.78 0.16 -46.15
CA GLY A 268 -29.37 -0.25 -46.34
C GLY A 268 -28.40 0.51 -45.41
N ALA A 269 -28.59 1.82 -45.27
CA ALA A 269 -27.79 2.63 -44.37
C ALA A 269 -28.01 2.25 -42.88
N LEU A 270 -29.26 1.94 -42.50
CA LEU A 270 -29.60 1.52 -41.12
C LEU A 270 -29.03 0.15 -40.79
N LEU A 271 -29.02 -0.80 -41.72
CA LEU A 271 -28.36 -2.10 -41.54
C LEU A 271 -26.83 -1.96 -41.47
N ILE A 272 -26.23 -1.08 -42.26
CA ILE A 272 -24.81 -0.77 -42.18
C ILE A 272 -24.48 -0.08 -40.85
N CYS A 273 -25.28 0.88 -40.39
CA CYS A 273 -25.10 1.50 -39.08
C CYS A 273 -25.27 0.50 -37.93
N ILE A 274 -26.26 -0.39 -37.98
CA ILE A 274 -26.46 -1.43 -36.98
C ILE A 274 -25.29 -2.42 -36.97
N THR A 275 -24.82 -2.86 -38.14
CA THR A 275 -23.64 -3.74 -38.22
C THR A 275 -22.37 -3.04 -37.74
N ILE A 276 -22.17 -1.77 -38.06
CA ILE A 276 -21.08 -0.95 -37.54
C ILE A 276 -21.22 -0.75 -36.02
N CYS A 277 -22.40 -0.50 -35.50
CA CYS A 277 -22.65 -0.38 -34.05
C CYS A 277 -22.43 -1.69 -33.31
N ILE A 278 -22.88 -2.82 -33.84
CA ILE A 278 -22.64 -4.15 -33.27
C ILE A 278 -21.14 -4.49 -33.33
N PHE A 279 -20.49 -4.17 -34.43
CA PHE A 279 -19.05 -4.38 -34.62
C PHE A 279 -18.23 -3.46 -33.68
N ARG A 280 -18.61 -2.18 -33.56
CA ARG A 280 -18.02 -1.26 -32.59
C ARG A 280 -18.27 -1.70 -31.13
N ARG A 281 -19.49 -2.14 -30.77
CA ARG A 281 -19.77 -2.67 -29.43
C ARG A 281 -18.98 -3.93 -29.11
N LYS A 282 -18.75 -4.82 -30.07
CA LYS A 282 -17.91 -6.02 -29.87
C LYS A 282 -16.41 -5.75 -29.93
N LEU A 283 -15.95 -4.84 -30.80
CA LEU A 283 -14.52 -4.50 -30.92
C LEU A 283 -14.07 -3.43 -29.93
N SER A 284 -14.92 -2.48 -29.53
CA SER A 284 -14.56 -1.38 -28.62
C SER A 284 -13.92 -1.87 -27.31
N PRO A 285 -14.46 -2.88 -26.60
CA PRO A 285 -13.81 -3.36 -25.38
C PRO A 285 -12.49 -4.10 -25.65
N ILE A 286 -12.35 -4.74 -26.82
CA ILE A 286 -11.11 -5.44 -27.21
C ILE A 286 -10.05 -4.43 -27.61
N VAL A 287 -10.42 -3.44 -28.42
CA VAL A 287 -9.51 -2.37 -28.86
C VAL A 287 -9.12 -1.48 -27.69
N SER A 288 -10.04 -1.08 -26.80
CA SER A 288 -9.72 -0.27 -25.63
C SER A 288 -8.80 -1.01 -24.64
N LYS A 289 -9.03 -2.32 -24.41
CA LYS A 289 -8.10 -3.16 -23.63
C LYS A 289 -6.72 -3.24 -24.28
N HIS A 290 -6.66 -3.34 -25.59
CA HIS A 290 -5.37 -3.41 -26.31
C HIS A 290 -4.61 -2.08 -26.26
N TRP A 291 -5.33 -0.94 -26.37
CA TRP A 291 -4.72 0.39 -26.26
C TRP A 291 -4.26 0.71 -24.84
N LYS A 292 -5.07 0.37 -23.83
CA LYS A 292 -4.67 0.51 -22.41
C LYS A 292 -3.44 -0.35 -22.08
N ALA A 293 -3.40 -1.61 -22.54
CA ALA A 293 -2.24 -2.48 -22.36
C ALA A 293 -0.99 -1.92 -23.05
N LYS A 294 -1.12 -1.41 -24.27
CA LYS A 294 0.00 -0.83 -25.02
C LYS A 294 0.56 0.43 -24.36
N LYS A 295 -0.30 1.25 -23.75
CA LYS A 295 0.13 2.45 -23.02
C LYS A 295 0.87 2.09 -21.74
N VAL A 296 0.36 1.14 -20.93
CA VAL A 296 1.04 0.64 -19.73
C VAL A 296 2.42 0.05 -20.08
N ASP A 297 2.52 -0.71 -21.17
CA ASP A 297 3.80 -1.27 -21.60
C ASP A 297 4.79 -0.17 -22.05
N GLN A 298 4.31 0.91 -22.69
CA GLN A 298 5.14 2.06 -23.06
C GLN A 298 5.64 2.82 -21.83
N ASP A 299 4.78 3.00 -20.83
CA ASP A 299 5.15 3.66 -19.57
C ASP A 299 6.19 2.82 -18.80
N ILE A 300 6.03 1.49 -18.76
CA ILE A 300 7.00 0.55 -18.18
C ILE A 300 8.32 0.62 -18.95
N GLU A 301 8.29 0.65 -20.29
CA GLU A 301 9.46 0.70 -21.12
C GLU A 301 10.23 2.02 -20.97
N ALA A 302 9.53 3.15 -20.90
CA ALA A 302 10.11 4.46 -20.61
C ALA A 302 10.76 4.49 -19.22
N PHE A 303 10.09 3.91 -18.22
CA PHE A 303 10.62 3.85 -16.86
C PHE A 303 11.88 2.96 -16.77
N ILE A 304 11.88 1.77 -17.41
CA ILE A 304 13.06 0.90 -17.46
C ILE A 304 14.21 1.58 -18.21
N ARG A 305 13.93 2.32 -19.28
CA ARG A 305 14.96 3.07 -20.03
C ARG A 305 15.63 4.15 -19.18
N ASN A 306 14.85 4.85 -18.37
CA ASN A 306 15.33 5.97 -17.55
C ASN A 306 15.93 5.52 -16.21
N ASN A 307 15.43 4.42 -15.64
CA ASN A 307 15.78 3.99 -14.28
C ASN A 307 16.27 2.55 -14.21
N GLY A 308 16.23 1.79 -15.30
CA GLY A 308 16.62 0.39 -15.33
C GLY A 308 18.14 0.19 -15.37
N PRO A 309 18.62 -1.00 -14.98
CA PRO A 309 20.03 -1.35 -15.09
C PRO A 309 20.41 -1.54 -16.56
N GLN A 310 21.47 -0.89 -17.01
CA GLN A 310 21.97 -0.99 -18.39
C GLN A 310 22.56 -2.36 -18.74
N ALA A 311 22.85 -3.20 -17.73
CA ALA A 311 23.57 -4.47 -17.92
C ALA A 311 22.65 -5.69 -18.13
N ILE A 312 21.32 -5.58 -17.94
CA ILE A 312 20.42 -6.75 -18.06
C ILE A 312 19.97 -6.96 -19.50
N LYS A 313 20.17 -8.18 -19.99
CA LYS A 313 19.83 -8.56 -21.37
C LYS A 313 18.30 -8.65 -21.56
N ARG A 314 17.81 -8.03 -22.64
CA ARG A 314 16.43 -8.15 -23.09
C ARG A 314 16.31 -9.34 -24.05
N TYR A 315 15.28 -10.16 -23.84
CA TYR A 315 14.94 -11.31 -24.67
C TYR A 315 13.56 -11.12 -25.31
N SER A 316 13.42 -11.63 -26.53
CA SER A 316 12.11 -11.77 -27.18
C SER A 316 11.34 -12.97 -26.58
N TYR A 317 10.01 -12.95 -26.68
CA TYR A 317 9.20 -14.07 -26.20
C TYR A 317 9.49 -15.38 -26.97
N SER A 318 9.89 -15.28 -28.24
CA SER A 318 10.33 -16.42 -29.04
C SER A 318 11.62 -17.06 -28.49
N GLU A 319 12.55 -16.24 -27.99
CA GLU A 319 13.77 -16.74 -27.30
C GLU A 319 13.40 -17.39 -25.97
N ILE A 320 12.48 -16.78 -25.18
CA ILE A 320 11.97 -17.38 -23.94
C ILE A 320 11.38 -18.77 -24.19
N LYS A 321 10.60 -18.92 -25.28
CA LYS A 321 10.03 -20.20 -25.68
C LYS A 321 11.09 -21.23 -26.04
N LYS A 322 12.18 -20.81 -26.70
CA LYS A 322 13.34 -21.67 -27.03
C LYS A 322 14.09 -22.08 -25.77
N VAL A 323 14.45 -21.11 -24.91
CA VAL A 323 15.17 -21.32 -23.65
C VAL A 323 14.44 -22.31 -22.75
N THR A 324 13.10 -22.24 -22.67
CA THR A 324 12.27 -23.11 -21.83
C THR A 324 11.84 -24.41 -22.53
N ASN A 325 12.30 -24.67 -23.74
CA ASN A 325 11.82 -25.78 -24.56
C ASN A 325 10.28 -25.83 -24.62
N SER A 326 9.67 -24.70 -25.02
CA SER A 326 8.22 -24.49 -25.06
C SER A 326 7.53 -24.72 -23.72
N PHE A 327 8.14 -24.28 -22.62
CA PHE A 327 7.61 -24.36 -21.24
C PHE A 327 7.41 -25.81 -20.74
N LYS A 328 8.26 -26.73 -21.17
CA LYS A 328 8.12 -28.16 -20.91
C LYS A 328 8.33 -28.52 -19.42
N SER A 329 9.35 -27.93 -18.77
CA SER A 329 9.74 -28.29 -17.40
C SER A 329 9.29 -27.22 -16.41
N LYS A 330 8.14 -27.42 -15.78
CA LYS A 330 7.62 -26.51 -14.75
C LYS A 330 8.32 -26.77 -13.42
N LEU A 331 8.86 -25.71 -12.79
CA LEU A 331 9.50 -25.73 -11.48
C LEU A 331 8.51 -25.38 -10.34
N GLY A 332 7.57 -24.48 -10.62
CA GLY A 332 6.61 -24.02 -9.62
C GLY A 332 5.54 -23.11 -10.20
N GLN A 333 4.56 -22.77 -9.36
CA GLN A 333 3.50 -21.82 -9.67
C GLN A 333 3.20 -21.00 -8.43
N GLY A 334 3.18 -19.68 -8.56
CA GLY A 334 2.81 -18.75 -7.49
C GLY A 334 1.65 -17.84 -7.90
N GLY A 335 1.28 -16.93 -7.00
CA GLY A 335 0.20 -15.97 -7.24
C GLY A 335 0.41 -15.09 -8.47
N TYR A 336 1.65 -14.80 -8.81
CA TYR A 336 2.06 -13.85 -9.86
C TYR A 336 2.45 -14.51 -11.18
N GLY A 337 2.61 -15.86 -11.24
CA GLY A 337 3.01 -16.52 -12.48
C GLY A 337 3.45 -17.95 -12.31
N GLN A 338 4.06 -18.48 -13.38
CA GLN A 338 4.60 -19.84 -13.45
C GLN A 338 6.11 -19.78 -13.71
N VAL A 339 6.86 -20.66 -13.06
CA VAL A 339 8.32 -20.75 -13.19
C VAL A 339 8.68 -22.02 -13.93
N TYR A 340 9.55 -21.89 -14.94
CA TYR A 340 10.02 -22.99 -15.78
C TYR A 340 11.53 -23.09 -15.77
N LYS A 341 12.04 -24.32 -15.82
CA LYS A 341 13.47 -24.57 -16.08
C LYS A 341 13.79 -24.32 -17.54
N GLY A 342 14.90 -23.67 -17.78
CA GLY A 342 15.44 -23.41 -19.12
C GLY A 342 16.95 -23.54 -19.17
N ASN A 343 17.51 -23.44 -20.39
CA ASN A 343 18.94 -23.37 -20.64
C ASN A 343 19.23 -22.25 -21.63
N LEU A 344 20.18 -21.40 -21.30
CA LEU A 344 20.75 -20.43 -22.27
C LEU A 344 21.69 -21.10 -23.26
N ASN A 345 22.02 -20.40 -24.34
CA ASN A 345 22.83 -20.94 -25.43
C ASN A 345 24.22 -21.46 -25.02
N ASN A 346 24.74 -21.05 -23.88
CA ASN A 346 26.00 -21.50 -23.26
C ASN A 346 25.84 -22.68 -22.31
N ASN A 347 24.72 -23.42 -22.36
CA ASN A 347 24.36 -24.49 -21.44
C ASN A 347 24.20 -24.06 -19.95
N CYS A 348 24.04 -22.76 -19.72
CA CYS A 348 23.78 -22.24 -18.38
C CYS A 348 22.31 -22.50 -17.99
N PRO A 349 22.06 -23.29 -16.93
CA PRO A 349 20.70 -23.52 -16.47
C PRO A 349 20.09 -22.26 -15.86
N VAL A 350 18.81 -21.99 -16.19
CA VAL A 350 18.08 -20.81 -15.73
C VAL A 350 16.68 -21.16 -15.24
N ALA A 351 16.13 -20.30 -14.40
CA ALA A 351 14.72 -20.30 -14.03
C ALA A 351 14.00 -19.13 -14.72
N VAL A 352 12.92 -19.42 -15.43
CA VAL A 352 12.15 -18.42 -16.17
C VAL A 352 10.77 -18.26 -15.53
N LYS A 353 10.53 -17.13 -14.89
CA LYS A 353 9.24 -16.74 -14.30
C LYS A 353 8.41 -16.03 -15.36
N VAL A 354 7.32 -16.66 -15.81
CA VAL A 354 6.36 -16.09 -16.76
C VAL A 354 5.19 -15.51 -15.99
N LEU A 355 4.97 -14.22 -16.10
CA LEU A 355 3.94 -13.49 -15.35
C LEU A 355 2.57 -13.61 -16.00
N ASN A 356 1.51 -13.67 -15.16
CA ASN A 356 0.14 -13.71 -15.61
C ASN A 356 -0.33 -12.34 -16.10
N ALA A 357 -0.75 -12.25 -17.36
CA ALA A 357 -1.25 -11.02 -17.97
C ALA A 357 -2.52 -10.43 -17.30
N SER A 358 -3.25 -11.25 -16.54
CA SER A 358 -4.53 -10.88 -15.92
C SER A 358 -4.42 -10.33 -14.51
N LYS A 359 -3.26 -10.42 -13.86
CA LYS A 359 -3.03 -9.96 -12.48
C LYS A 359 -2.02 -8.81 -12.48
N GLY A 360 -2.43 -7.66 -11.98
CA GLY A 360 -1.57 -6.49 -11.77
C GLY A 360 -1.35 -5.61 -13.01
N ASN A 361 -1.00 -4.35 -12.80
CA ASN A 361 -0.70 -3.36 -13.85
C ASN A 361 0.75 -3.45 -14.38
N GLY A 362 1.43 -4.60 -14.22
CA GLY A 362 2.85 -4.73 -14.53
C GLY A 362 3.78 -4.12 -13.47
N GLN A 363 3.24 -3.63 -12.37
CA GLN A 363 4.03 -3.01 -11.29
C GLN A 363 4.99 -4.01 -10.63
N GLU A 364 4.55 -5.26 -10.43
CA GLU A 364 5.40 -6.33 -9.88
C GLU A 364 6.59 -6.64 -10.79
N PHE A 365 6.34 -6.72 -12.12
CA PHE A 365 7.41 -6.88 -13.10
C PHE A 365 8.41 -5.72 -13.03
N LEU A 366 7.90 -4.50 -12.94
CA LEU A 366 8.70 -3.29 -12.87
C LEU A 366 9.53 -3.25 -11.58
N ASN A 367 8.89 -3.51 -10.43
CA ASN A 367 9.56 -3.57 -9.14
C ASN A 367 10.71 -4.59 -9.16
N GLU A 368 10.46 -5.77 -9.75
CA GLU A 368 11.43 -6.86 -9.82
C GLU A 368 12.63 -6.49 -10.72
N VAL A 369 12.39 -5.97 -11.93
CA VAL A 369 13.46 -5.55 -12.84
C VAL A 369 14.31 -4.42 -12.24
N VAL A 370 13.67 -3.42 -11.64
CA VAL A 370 14.37 -2.22 -11.17
C VAL A 370 15.09 -2.47 -9.83
N SER A 371 14.53 -3.30 -8.96
CA SER A 371 15.15 -3.62 -7.67
C SER A 371 16.31 -4.60 -7.83
N ILE A 372 16.07 -5.80 -8.40
CA ILE A 372 17.11 -6.82 -8.55
C ILE A 372 18.17 -6.40 -9.54
N GLY A 373 17.79 -5.72 -10.60
CA GLY A 373 18.74 -5.34 -11.65
C GLY A 373 19.86 -4.41 -11.20
N ARG A 374 19.75 -3.84 -10.01
CA ARG A 374 20.75 -2.99 -9.37
C ARG A 374 21.54 -3.70 -8.28
N THR A 375 21.25 -4.97 -8.03
CA THR A 375 21.88 -5.75 -6.96
C THR A 375 22.90 -6.74 -7.52
N SER A 376 23.98 -6.93 -6.76
CA SER A 376 24.98 -7.98 -7.02
C SER A 376 25.53 -8.44 -5.68
N HIS A 377 24.98 -9.53 -5.14
CA HIS A 377 25.39 -10.06 -3.84
C HIS A 377 25.22 -11.57 -3.79
N VAL A 378 26.11 -12.27 -3.07
CA VAL A 378 26.10 -13.73 -2.96
C VAL A 378 24.78 -14.29 -2.43
N ASN A 379 24.10 -13.55 -1.54
CA ASN A 379 22.83 -13.95 -0.93
C ASN A 379 21.59 -13.26 -1.53
N VAL A 380 21.71 -12.73 -2.75
CA VAL A 380 20.58 -12.20 -3.54
C VAL A 380 20.58 -12.90 -4.89
N VAL A 381 19.41 -13.30 -5.39
CA VAL A 381 19.30 -13.97 -6.69
C VAL A 381 19.66 -13.02 -7.83
N ASN A 382 20.39 -13.51 -8.84
CA ASN A 382 20.77 -12.73 -10.00
C ASN A 382 19.70 -12.77 -11.08
N LEU A 383 19.27 -11.59 -11.55
CA LEU A 383 18.45 -11.44 -12.75
C LEU A 383 19.35 -11.39 -13.99
N LEU A 384 19.24 -12.38 -14.85
CA LEU A 384 20.07 -12.52 -16.07
C LEU A 384 19.44 -11.86 -17.29
N GLY A 385 18.12 -11.65 -17.25
CA GLY A 385 17.41 -11.03 -18.35
C GLY A 385 15.91 -10.90 -18.10
N PHE A 386 15.26 -10.19 -19.03
CA PHE A 386 13.80 -10.04 -19.00
C PHE A 386 13.20 -10.05 -20.41
N CYS A 387 11.92 -10.35 -20.52
CA CYS A 387 11.12 -10.19 -21.73
C CYS A 387 9.94 -9.24 -21.42
N LEU A 388 9.76 -8.25 -22.29
CA LEU A 388 8.62 -7.34 -22.28
C LEU A 388 8.12 -7.17 -23.73
N GLU A 389 7.08 -7.93 -24.09
CA GLU A 389 6.42 -7.87 -25.40
C GLU A 389 4.92 -7.84 -25.23
N GLY A 390 4.35 -6.65 -25.14
CA GLY A 390 2.94 -6.45 -24.88
C GLY A 390 2.53 -7.12 -23.57
N GLN A 391 1.52 -7.97 -23.62
CA GLN A 391 1.04 -8.69 -22.41
C GLN A 391 1.98 -9.82 -21.94
N LYS A 392 3.02 -10.12 -22.71
CA LYS A 392 3.95 -11.21 -22.40
C LYS A 392 5.14 -10.64 -21.62
N LYS A 393 5.19 -10.96 -20.33
CA LYS A 393 6.24 -10.54 -19.41
C LYS A 393 6.91 -11.79 -18.83
N ALA A 394 8.22 -11.83 -18.85
CA ALA A 394 9.00 -12.92 -18.24
C ALA A 394 10.31 -12.40 -17.66
N LEU A 395 10.79 -13.05 -16.61
CA LEU A 395 12.02 -12.75 -15.91
C LEU A 395 12.90 -14.01 -15.92
N ILE A 396 14.20 -13.84 -16.18
CA ILE A 396 15.16 -14.94 -16.31
C ILE A 396 16.17 -14.81 -15.18
N TYR A 397 16.22 -15.82 -14.31
CA TYR A 397 17.09 -15.88 -13.15
C TYR A 397 18.12 -17.01 -13.28
N GLU A 398 19.19 -16.91 -12.50
CA GLU A 398 20.06 -18.06 -12.23
C GLU A 398 19.24 -19.22 -11.64
N PHE A 399 19.62 -20.46 -11.97
CA PHE A 399 18.88 -21.64 -11.53
C PHE A 399 19.35 -22.10 -10.14
N MET A 400 18.39 -22.31 -9.21
CA MET A 400 18.64 -22.79 -7.87
C MET A 400 18.26 -24.26 -7.74
N PRO A 401 19.25 -25.19 -7.76
CA PRO A 401 18.97 -26.64 -7.85
C PRO A 401 18.27 -27.21 -6.61
N ASN A 402 18.51 -26.64 -5.41
CA ASN A 402 17.88 -27.10 -4.19
C ASN A 402 16.49 -26.50 -3.96
N GLY A 403 16.07 -25.52 -4.80
CA GLY A 403 14.74 -24.88 -4.71
C GLY A 403 14.60 -23.96 -3.52
N SER A 404 13.40 -23.83 -2.94
CA SER A 404 13.12 -22.95 -1.82
C SER A 404 13.40 -23.60 -0.45
N LEU A 405 13.75 -22.77 0.53
CA LEU A 405 13.97 -23.16 1.93
C LEU A 405 12.70 -23.80 2.54
N GLU A 406 11.51 -23.42 2.09
CA GLU A 406 10.23 -23.97 2.51
C GLU A 406 10.19 -25.52 2.48
N LYS A 407 10.90 -26.15 1.53
CA LYS A 407 10.99 -27.61 1.41
C LYS A 407 11.67 -28.27 2.62
N PHE A 408 12.49 -27.51 3.34
CA PHE A 408 13.31 -27.98 4.46
C PHE A 408 12.76 -27.54 5.83
N THR A 409 11.77 -26.65 5.87
CA THR A 409 11.12 -26.20 7.11
C THR A 409 9.87 -27.03 7.49
N HIS A 410 9.36 -27.89 6.59
CA HIS A 410 8.17 -28.70 6.85
C HIS A 410 8.54 -30.15 7.17
N LYS A 411 8.14 -30.67 8.34
CA LYS A 411 8.46 -32.00 8.88
C LYS A 411 8.05 -33.24 8.05
N LYS A 412 7.42 -33.10 6.89
CA LYS A 412 6.93 -34.26 6.12
C LYS A 412 8.00 -35.12 5.44
N ASN A 413 9.27 -34.65 5.36
CA ASN A 413 10.34 -35.39 4.69
C ASN A 413 11.54 -35.57 5.64
N PHE A 414 11.58 -36.64 6.38
CA PHE A 414 12.70 -37.02 7.24
C PHE A 414 14.04 -37.22 6.50
N GLU A 415 14.01 -37.41 5.17
CA GLU A 415 15.21 -37.67 4.35
C GLU A 415 16.01 -36.39 3.97
N THR A 416 15.50 -35.19 4.24
CA THR A 416 16.14 -33.91 3.82
C THR A 416 16.48 -33.01 5.01
N ASN A 417 16.77 -33.58 6.17
CA ASN A 417 17.03 -32.78 7.37
C ASN A 417 18.41 -32.08 7.27
N LEU A 418 18.41 -30.74 7.20
CA LEU A 418 19.63 -29.95 7.28
C LEU A 418 20.16 -29.95 8.71
N SER A 419 21.49 -30.05 8.90
CA SER A 419 22.12 -29.91 10.22
C SER A 419 21.92 -28.50 10.78
N TRP A 420 21.95 -28.35 12.10
CA TRP A 420 21.79 -27.08 12.78
C TRP A 420 22.85 -26.04 12.35
N GLU A 421 24.08 -26.46 12.16
CA GLU A 421 25.14 -25.61 11.62
C GLU A 421 24.81 -25.06 10.23
N ARG A 422 24.19 -25.90 9.37
CA ARG A 422 23.77 -25.47 8.04
C ARG A 422 22.57 -24.53 8.08
N LEU A 423 21.60 -24.78 8.95
CA LEU A 423 20.48 -23.86 9.18
C LEU A 423 20.96 -22.52 9.72
N HIS A 424 21.93 -22.51 10.62
CA HIS A 424 22.56 -21.28 11.11
C HIS A 424 23.27 -20.51 9.98
N LYS A 425 24.06 -21.19 9.14
CA LYS A 425 24.68 -20.55 7.95
C LYS A 425 23.67 -20.00 6.96
N ILE A 426 22.53 -20.68 6.80
CA ILE A 426 21.43 -20.17 5.99
C ILE A 426 20.85 -18.90 6.60
N ALA A 427 20.56 -18.90 7.90
CA ALA A 427 20.05 -17.72 8.60
C ALA A 427 21.03 -16.53 8.50
N GLU A 428 22.33 -16.77 8.72
CA GLU A 428 23.40 -15.77 8.55
C GLU A 428 23.45 -15.21 7.13
N GLY A 429 23.42 -16.08 6.11
CA GLY A 429 23.44 -15.66 4.71
C GLY A 429 22.23 -14.80 4.34
N ILE A 430 21.01 -15.13 4.82
CA ILE A 430 19.82 -14.31 4.60
C ILE A 430 20.00 -12.93 5.27
N ALA A 431 20.54 -12.89 6.51
CA ALA A 431 20.81 -11.64 7.21
C ALA A 431 21.78 -10.73 6.44
N LYS A 432 22.88 -11.30 5.91
CA LYS A 432 23.84 -10.58 5.06
C LYS A 432 23.23 -10.08 3.76
N GLY A 433 22.35 -10.88 3.15
CA GLY A 433 21.57 -10.45 1.98
C GLY A 433 20.67 -9.26 2.27
N LEU A 434 19.94 -9.28 3.39
CA LEU A 434 19.09 -8.16 3.82
C LEU A 434 19.89 -6.93 4.23
N GLU A 435 21.02 -7.11 4.91
CA GLU A 435 21.94 -6.00 5.24
C GLU A 435 22.40 -5.29 3.96
N TYR A 436 22.81 -6.06 2.94
CA TYR A 436 23.18 -5.51 1.66
C TYR A 436 22.04 -4.72 0.99
N LEU A 437 20.82 -5.24 0.99
CA LEU A 437 19.64 -4.54 0.44
C LEU A 437 19.32 -3.25 1.19
N HIS A 438 19.52 -3.24 2.51
CA HIS A 438 19.22 -2.08 3.36
C HIS A 438 20.33 -1.01 3.39
N LYS A 439 21.61 -1.38 3.23
CA LYS A 439 22.76 -0.47 3.38
C LYS A 439 23.79 -0.55 2.25
N GLY A 440 23.91 -1.69 1.57
CA GLY A 440 24.95 -1.91 0.57
C GLY A 440 24.58 -1.41 -0.83
N CYS A 441 23.33 -1.01 -1.06
CA CYS A 441 22.85 -0.49 -2.33
C CYS A 441 22.82 1.04 -2.33
N ASN A 442 23.10 1.68 -3.47
CA ASN A 442 23.00 3.14 -3.65
C ASN A 442 21.61 3.70 -3.34
N THR A 443 20.59 2.87 -3.44
CA THR A 443 19.22 3.15 -3.06
C THR A 443 18.75 1.99 -2.22
N ARG A 444 18.28 2.24 -1.01
CA ARG A 444 17.77 1.22 -0.10
C ARG A 444 16.63 0.45 -0.73
N ILE A 445 16.68 -0.88 -0.68
CA ILE A 445 15.67 -1.79 -1.20
C ILE A 445 14.97 -2.45 -0.02
N LEU A 446 13.65 -2.26 0.08
CA LEU A 446 12.79 -2.92 1.06
C LEU A 446 12.04 -4.03 0.36
N HIS A 447 12.13 -5.26 0.87
CA HIS A 447 11.64 -6.45 0.19
C HIS A 447 10.13 -6.70 0.41
N PHE A 448 9.66 -6.54 1.65
CA PHE A 448 8.26 -6.72 2.11
C PHE A 448 7.64 -8.12 1.93
N ASP A 449 8.40 -9.12 1.48
CA ASP A 449 7.88 -10.49 1.37
C ASP A 449 8.95 -11.55 1.72
N ILE A 450 9.68 -11.33 2.82
CA ILE A 450 10.65 -12.28 3.34
C ILE A 450 9.92 -13.45 4.00
N LYS A 451 10.10 -14.66 3.44
CA LYS A 451 9.48 -15.91 3.88
C LYS A 451 10.23 -17.12 3.31
N PRO A 452 10.05 -18.35 3.82
CA PRO A 452 10.79 -19.53 3.35
C PRO A 452 10.67 -19.84 1.86
N SER A 453 9.50 -19.59 1.24
CA SER A 453 9.30 -19.83 -0.20
C SER A 453 10.07 -18.87 -1.10
N ASN A 454 10.45 -17.68 -0.58
CA ASN A 454 11.21 -16.65 -1.30
C ASN A 454 12.72 -16.70 -1.00
N ILE A 455 13.19 -17.66 -0.19
CA ILE A 455 14.60 -17.96 0.02
C ILE A 455 14.94 -19.20 -0.81
N LEU A 456 15.76 -19.01 -1.83
CA LEU A 456 16.21 -20.09 -2.71
C LEU A 456 17.60 -20.57 -2.29
N LEU A 457 17.88 -21.85 -2.53
CA LEU A 457 19.13 -22.50 -2.15
C LEU A 457 19.90 -22.95 -3.38
N ASP A 458 21.15 -22.50 -3.50
CA ASP A 458 22.06 -22.92 -4.57
C ASP A 458 22.54 -24.37 -4.37
N LYS A 459 23.43 -24.85 -5.23
CA LYS A 459 24.00 -26.21 -5.16
C LYS A 459 24.73 -26.51 -3.85
N ASN A 460 25.24 -25.48 -3.15
CA ASN A 460 25.97 -25.59 -1.89
C ASN A 460 25.09 -25.28 -0.66
N PHE A 461 23.77 -25.11 -0.87
CA PHE A 461 22.80 -24.63 0.12
C PHE A 461 23.07 -23.20 0.59
N CYS A 462 23.79 -22.38 -0.22
CA CYS A 462 23.90 -20.96 0.04
C CYS A 462 22.53 -20.29 -0.23
N PRO A 463 21.98 -19.54 0.74
CA PRO A 463 20.68 -18.91 0.56
C PRO A 463 20.76 -17.67 -0.34
N LYS A 464 19.73 -17.49 -1.15
CA LYS A 464 19.55 -16.33 -2.02
C LYS A 464 18.13 -15.79 -1.89
N ILE A 465 18.02 -14.52 -1.54
CA ILE A 465 16.74 -13.80 -1.46
C ILE A 465 16.19 -13.60 -2.87
N ALA A 466 14.92 -13.93 -3.10
CA ALA A 466 14.24 -13.91 -4.39
C ALA A 466 12.82 -13.34 -4.28
N ASP A 467 12.18 -13.09 -5.43
CA ASP A 467 10.80 -12.57 -5.59
C ASP A 467 10.60 -11.14 -5.06
N PHE A 468 11.18 -10.18 -5.78
CA PHE A 468 11.14 -8.74 -5.47
C PHE A 468 9.86 -8.04 -6.02
N GLY A 469 8.82 -8.78 -6.33
CA GLY A 469 7.56 -8.23 -6.88
C GLY A 469 6.89 -7.19 -5.97
N LEU A 470 7.05 -7.29 -4.66
CA LEU A 470 6.55 -6.34 -3.68
C LEU A 470 7.59 -5.30 -3.23
N ALA A 471 8.84 -5.40 -3.70
CA ALA A 471 9.92 -4.54 -3.26
C ALA A 471 9.70 -3.06 -3.59
N LYS A 472 10.24 -2.19 -2.74
CA LYS A 472 10.24 -0.73 -2.94
C LYS A 472 11.64 -0.16 -2.79
N LEU A 473 11.94 0.79 -3.67
CA LEU A 473 13.13 1.62 -3.57
C LEU A 473 12.85 2.80 -2.64
N CYS A 474 13.74 3.02 -1.69
CA CYS A 474 13.63 4.10 -0.72
C CYS A 474 14.90 4.97 -0.79
N SER A 475 14.74 6.29 -0.94
CA SER A 475 15.87 7.20 -0.83
C SER A 475 16.38 7.23 0.61
N GLU A 476 17.66 7.52 0.81
CA GLU A 476 18.26 7.58 2.16
C GLU A 476 17.61 8.65 3.05
N THR A 477 17.06 9.70 2.45
CA THR A 477 16.37 10.80 3.13
C THR A 477 14.98 10.44 3.68
N HIS A 478 14.35 9.36 3.18
CA HIS A 478 13.02 8.93 3.63
C HIS A 478 13.09 7.57 4.31
N SER A 479 13.14 7.56 5.64
CA SER A 479 13.17 6.34 6.44
C SER A 479 11.82 5.61 6.52
N ILE A 480 10.72 6.31 6.27
CA ILE A 480 9.34 5.82 6.40
C ILE A 480 8.66 5.86 5.02
N ILE A 481 7.98 4.77 4.67
CA ILE A 481 7.25 4.65 3.41
C ILE A 481 5.75 4.70 3.68
N SER A 482 5.03 5.56 2.93
CA SER A 482 3.57 5.49 2.86
C SER A 482 3.15 4.27 2.04
N MET A 483 2.42 3.33 2.65
CA MET A 483 1.83 2.18 1.97
C MET A 483 0.30 2.31 1.99
N HIS A 484 -0.32 2.30 0.81
CA HIS A 484 -1.77 2.41 0.67
C HIS A 484 -2.50 1.09 0.93
N ASP A 485 -1.80 -0.06 0.77
CA ASP A 485 -2.36 -1.39 0.97
C ASP A 485 -1.40 -2.22 1.83
N ALA A 486 -1.92 -2.94 2.80
CA ALA A 486 -1.16 -3.95 3.52
C ALA A 486 -0.69 -5.03 2.54
N ARG A 487 0.63 -5.17 2.35
CA ARG A 487 1.24 -6.12 1.41
C ARG A 487 2.19 -7.04 2.16
N GLY A 488 2.26 -8.27 1.69
CA GLY A 488 3.11 -9.30 2.28
C GLY A 488 2.35 -10.61 2.53
N THR A 489 3.00 -11.55 3.17
CA THR A 489 2.44 -12.87 3.46
C THR A 489 2.00 -12.96 4.91
N ILE A 490 0.73 -13.34 5.15
CA ILE A 490 0.20 -13.53 6.50
C ILE A 490 1.12 -14.46 7.31
N GLY A 491 1.44 -14.04 8.54
CA GLY A 491 2.38 -14.72 9.43
C GLY A 491 3.80 -14.15 9.40
N TYR A 492 4.17 -13.36 8.38
CA TYR A 492 5.47 -12.67 8.27
C TYR A 492 5.35 -11.16 8.19
N ILE A 493 4.14 -10.64 7.99
CA ILE A 493 3.88 -9.19 7.89
C ILE A 493 4.12 -8.54 9.25
N ALA A 494 4.94 -7.49 9.26
CA ALA A 494 5.19 -6.70 10.46
C ALA A 494 3.94 -5.93 10.91
N PRO A 495 3.75 -5.73 12.24
CA PRO A 495 2.56 -5.06 12.78
C PRO A 495 2.28 -3.68 12.17
N GLU A 496 3.29 -2.85 11.97
CA GLU A 496 3.18 -1.51 11.39
C GLU A 496 2.76 -1.50 9.90
N VAL A 497 2.84 -2.62 9.20
CA VAL A 497 2.42 -2.72 7.80
C VAL A 497 0.90 -2.83 7.68
N TRP A 498 0.23 -3.49 8.62
CA TRP A 498 -1.22 -3.62 8.64
C TRP A 498 -1.90 -2.69 9.64
N ASN A 499 -1.19 -2.20 10.65
CA ASN A 499 -1.70 -1.23 11.62
C ASN A 499 -0.62 -0.20 11.96
N ARG A 500 -0.82 1.03 11.50
CA ARG A 500 0.12 2.15 11.65
C ARG A 500 0.33 2.60 13.09
N ASN A 501 -0.54 2.21 14.02
CA ASN A 501 -0.37 2.51 15.44
C ASN A 501 0.90 1.90 16.04
N PHE A 502 1.47 0.89 15.38
CA PHE A 502 2.74 0.27 15.78
C PHE A 502 3.98 0.99 15.25
N GLY A 503 3.83 2.01 14.42
CA GLY A 503 4.93 2.82 13.87
C GLY A 503 4.92 2.93 12.34
N GLY A 504 5.92 3.62 11.81
CA GLY A 504 6.09 3.83 10.36
C GLY A 504 6.69 2.61 9.66
N VAL A 505 6.20 2.32 8.46
CA VAL A 505 6.71 1.24 7.61
C VAL A 505 8.11 1.59 7.10
N SER A 506 9.08 0.74 7.36
CA SER A 506 10.49 0.97 7.04
C SER A 506 11.24 -0.35 6.77
N HIS A 507 12.56 -0.27 6.61
CA HIS A 507 13.43 -1.46 6.55
C HIS A 507 13.29 -2.37 7.79
N LYS A 508 12.78 -1.86 8.91
CA LYS A 508 12.50 -2.65 10.11
C LYS A 508 11.35 -3.64 9.93
N SER A 509 10.52 -3.45 8.90
CA SER A 509 9.47 -4.42 8.54
C SER A 509 10.06 -5.70 7.95
N ASP A 510 11.13 -5.61 7.14
CA ASP A 510 11.88 -6.79 6.68
C ASP A 510 12.60 -7.50 7.83
N VAL A 511 13.06 -6.75 8.83
CA VAL A 511 13.68 -7.33 10.05
C VAL A 511 12.67 -8.19 10.81
N TYR A 512 11.42 -7.71 10.94
CA TYR A 512 10.35 -8.51 11.55
C TYR A 512 10.07 -9.80 10.76
N SER A 513 9.91 -9.69 9.45
CA SER A 513 9.68 -10.85 8.58
C SER A 513 10.83 -11.87 8.67
N TYR A 514 12.07 -11.39 8.75
CA TYR A 514 13.26 -12.19 8.98
C TYR A 514 13.24 -12.88 10.34
N GLY A 515 12.84 -12.20 11.41
CA GLY A 515 12.67 -12.80 12.74
C GLY A 515 11.66 -13.95 12.72
N MET A 516 10.49 -13.75 12.10
CA MET A 516 9.48 -14.80 11.93
C MET A 516 10.01 -16.00 11.14
N LEU A 517 10.79 -15.75 10.09
CA LEU A 517 11.44 -16.80 9.30
C LEU A 517 12.45 -17.59 10.12
N ILE A 518 13.31 -16.94 10.91
CA ILE A 518 14.26 -17.65 11.79
C ILE A 518 13.53 -18.54 12.78
N LEU A 519 12.50 -18.01 13.44
CA LEU A 519 11.73 -18.79 14.41
C LEU A 519 11.06 -20.01 13.75
N GLU A 520 10.63 -19.90 12.50
CA GLU A 520 10.13 -21.04 11.74
C GLU A 520 11.23 -22.05 11.38
N ILE A 521 12.43 -21.60 11.00
CA ILE A 521 13.60 -22.46 10.74
C ILE A 521 13.90 -23.35 11.95
N VAL A 522 13.85 -22.80 13.16
CA VAL A 522 14.08 -23.60 14.38
C VAL A 522 12.91 -24.52 14.77
N GLY A 523 11.84 -24.49 14.00
CA GLY A 523 10.71 -25.41 14.19
C GLY A 523 9.79 -25.09 15.37
N ALA A 524 10.00 -23.96 16.04
CA ALA A 524 9.20 -23.55 17.18
C ALA A 524 7.71 -23.40 16.85
N LYS A 525 7.38 -22.96 15.62
CA LYS A 525 5.99 -22.82 15.14
C LYS A 525 5.23 -24.16 15.05
N GLN A 526 5.93 -25.28 14.83
CA GLN A 526 5.31 -26.61 14.74
C GLN A 526 5.02 -27.21 16.12
N ASN A 527 5.81 -26.90 17.12
CA ASN A 527 5.62 -27.41 18.49
C ASN A 527 4.33 -26.82 19.10
N ILE A 528 4.01 -25.57 18.81
CA ILE A 528 2.75 -24.95 19.25
C ILE A 528 1.52 -25.64 18.68
N ARG A 529 1.54 -26.04 17.41
CA ARG A 529 0.39 -26.71 16.79
C ARG A 529 0.11 -28.09 17.41
N ASN A 530 1.11 -28.75 17.98
CA ASN A 530 0.95 -30.05 18.61
C ASN A 530 0.46 -29.92 20.07
N GLU A 531 0.79 -28.83 20.78
CA GLU A 531 0.38 -28.60 22.17
C GLU A 531 -0.93 -27.79 22.28
N ALA A 532 -1.31 -27.04 21.24
CA ALA A 532 -2.51 -26.21 21.19
C ALA A 532 -3.79 -26.97 20.81
N SER A 533 -3.86 -28.27 21.06
CA SER A 533 -5.10 -29.05 20.82
C SER A 533 -6.29 -28.61 21.68
N ASP A 534 -6.08 -27.79 22.71
CA ASP A 534 -7.12 -27.36 23.66
C ASP A 534 -7.33 -25.86 23.85
N SER A 535 -6.60 -24.96 23.17
CA SER A 535 -6.90 -23.53 23.26
C SER A 535 -6.50 -22.75 22.00
N SER A 536 -7.47 -22.16 21.34
CA SER A 536 -7.39 -21.48 20.04
C SER A 536 -6.65 -20.14 20.01
N GLU A 537 -5.88 -19.75 21.03
CA GLU A 537 -5.41 -18.37 21.19
C GLU A 537 -3.97 -18.16 21.67
N THR A 538 -3.07 -19.13 21.55
CA THR A 538 -1.69 -18.86 21.99
C THR A 538 -0.88 -18.25 20.88
N TYR A 539 -0.67 -16.92 20.94
CA TYR A 539 0.22 -16.18 20.05
C TYR A 539 1.64 -16.75 20.14
N PHE A 540 2.20 -17.14 18.99
CA PHE A 540 3.45 -17.86 18.84
C PHE A 540 4.67 -17.30 19.61
N PRO A 541 4.97 -16.00 19.62
CA PRO A 541 6.08 -15.46 20.41
C PRO A 541 5.89 -15.64 21.91
N HIS A 542 4.66 -15.65 22.42
CA HIS A 542 4.35 -15.82 23.84
C HIS A 542 4.73 -17.21 24.35
N TRP A 543 4.49 -18.23 23.55
CA TRP A 543 4.88 -19.61 23.85
C TRP A 543 6.39 -19.75 23.97
N ILE A 544 7.17 -19.16 23.03
CA ILE A 544 8.63 -19.20 23.05
C ILE A 544 9.19 -18.53 24.32
N TYR A 545 8.69 -17.33 24.69
CA TYR A 545 9.13 -16.65 25.91
C TYR A 545 8.88 -17.48 27.15
N LYS A 546 7.72 -18.15 27.26
CA LYS A 546 7.41 -19.05 28.38
C LYS A 546 8.42 -20.19 28.50
N HIS A 547 8.86 -20.75 27.38
CA HIS A 547 9.82 -21.87 27.37
C HIS A 547 11.27 -21.43 27.62
N ILE A 548 11.66 -20.24 27.18
CA ILE A 548 12.99 -19.70 27.46
C ILE A 548 13.16 -19.32 28.93
N GLU A 549 12.11 -18.80 29.58
CA GLU A 549 12.17 -18.32 30.99
C GLU A 549 12.13 -19.47 32.01
N VAL A 550 11.39 -20.55 31.71
CA VAL A 550 11.14 -21.64 32.67
C VAL A 550 12.31 -22.63 32.74
N GLU A 551 13.15 -22.71 31.69
CA GLU A 551 14.10 -23.81 31.59
C GLU A 551 15.48 -23.37 31.09
N SER A 552 16.34 -23.07 32.06
CA SER A 552 17.77 -22.78 31.80
C SER A 552 18.54 -23.98 31.21
N ASN A 553 17.96 -25.19 31.16
CA ASN A 553 18.64 -26.45 30.79
C ASN A 553 17.89 -27.33 29.77
N LEU A 554 16.89 -26.83 29.03
CA LEU A 554 16.15 -27.68 28.12
C LEU A 554 16.83 -27.84 26.75
N ALA A 555 17.04 -29.07 26.35
CA ALA A 555 17.24 -29.42 24.95
C ALA A 555 15.93 -29.13 24.19
N TRP A 556 15.96 -28.21 23.23
CA TRP A 556 14.80 -27.83 22.40
C TRP A 556 14.25 -29.01 21.59
N HIS A 557 15.05 -30.07 21.42
CA HIS A 557 14.66 -31.36 20.86
C HIS A 557 15.43 -32.48 21.56
N ASP A 558 14.76 -33.58 21.86
CA ASP A 558 15.40 -34.79 22.40
C ASP A 558 16.49 -35.29 21.44
N GLY A 559 17.72 -35.43 21.94
CA GLY A 559 18.86 -35.96 21.18
C GLY A 559 19.77 -34.90 20.53
N MET A 560 19.59 -33.57 20.79
CA MET A 560 20.51 -32.53 20.33
C MET A 560 21.82 -32.55 21.13
N SER A 561 22.95 -32.28 20.44
CA SER A 561 24.21 -31.99 21.11
C SER A 561 24.18 -30.62 21.84
N ILE A 562 25.14 -30.38 22.75
CA ILE A 562 25.25 -29.10 23.47
C ILE A 562 25.44 -27.97 22.45
N GLU A 563 26.31 -28.16 21.46
CA GLU A 563 26.60 -27.17 20.41
C GLU A 563 25.36 -26.88 19.54
N GLU A 564 24.61 -27.90 19.16
CA GLU A 564 23.37 -27.72 18.40
C GLU A 564 22.30 -26.95 19.20
N ASN A 565 22.21 -27.23 20.51
CA ASN A 565 21.31 -26.51 21.40
C ASN A 565 21.70 -25.03 21.56
N GLU A 566 22.99 -24.72 21.66
CA GLU A 566 23.48 -23.35 21.69
C GLU A 566 23.15 -22.59 20.39
N ILE A 567 23.35 -23.22 19.23
CA ILE A 567 22.99 -22.65 17.94
C ILE A 567 21.48 -22.36 17.89
N CYS A 568 20.65 -23.32 18.28
CA CYS A 568 19.20 -23.18 18.30
C CYS A 568 18.79 -22.02 19.23
N LYS A 569 19.30 -21.97 20.46
CA LYS A 569 19.02 -20.93 21.43
C LYS A 569 19.44 -19.54 20.92
N LYS A 570 20.62 -19.44 20.30
CA LYS A 570 21.10 -18.21 19.67
C LYS A 570 20.12 -17.72 18.60
N MET A 571 19.73 -18.59 17.66
CA MET A 571 18.80 -18.25 16.59
C MET A 571 17.43 -17.80 17.14
N VAL A 572 16.92 -18.44 18.18
CA VAL A 572 15.69 -18.03 18.86
C VAL A 572 15.81 -16.63 19.46
N ILE A 573 16.86 -16.34 20.24
CA ILE A 573 17.06 -15.03 20.84
C ILE A 573 17.14 -13.94 19.77
N VAL A 574 17.88 -14.17 18.69
CA VAL A 574 17.96 -13.24 17.55
C VAL A 574 16.60 -13.06 16.89
N GLY A 575 15.85 -14.14 16.66
CA GLY A 575 14.49 -14.07 16.12
C GLY A 575 13.57 -13.21 16.99
N LEU A 576 13.60 -13.40 18.31
CA LEU A 576 12.79 -12.63 19.26
C LEU A 576 13.15 -11.13 19.29
N TRP A 577 14.43 -10.77 19.14
CA TRP A 577 14.84 -9.37 18.96
C TRP A 577 14.28 -8.77 17.67
N CYS A 578 14.27 -9.54 16.59
CA CYS A 578 13.78 -9.08 15.31
C CYS A 578 12.27 -8.86 15.27
N ILE A 579 11.47 -9.60 16.06
CA ILE A 579 10.01 -9.52 16.07
C ILE A 579 9.42 -8.56 17.12
N GLN A 580 10.23 -7.67 17.70
CA GLN A 580 9.69 -6.67 18.62
C GLN A 580 8.56 -5.87 17.95
N THR A 581 7.48 -5.58 18.70
CA THR A 581 6.27 -4.94 18.16
C THR A 581 6.59 -3.56 17.61
N ILE A 582 7.38 -2.76 18.35
CA ILE A 582 7.78 -1.41 17.95
C ILE A 582 9.00 -1.50 17.03
N PRO A 583 8.96 -0.94 15.80
CA PRO A 583 10.05 -1.05 14.83
C PRO A 583 11.42 -0.53 15.33
N SER A 584 11.45 0.54 16.13
CA SER A 584 12.68 1.10 16.68
C SER A 584 13.41 0.13 17.62
N ASN A 585 12.69 -0.77 18.29
CA ASN A 585 13.27 -1.74 19.22
C ASN A 585 13.91 -2.94 18.49
N ARG A 586 13.64 -3.12 17.20
CA ARG A 586 14.26 -4.16 16.39
C ARG A 586 15.69 -3.75 16.03
N PRO A 587 16.68 -4.64 16.08
CA PRO A 587 18.05 -4.33 15.65
C PRO A 587 18.08 -4.01 14.13
N PRO A 588 19.04 -3.22 13.64
CA PRO A 588 19.33 -3.16 12.20
C PRO A 588 19.96 -4.48 11.75
N MET A 589 19.87 -4.82 10.44
CA MET A 589 20.40 -6.10 9.94
C MET A 589 21.91 -6.29 10.18
N SER A 590 22.70 -5.21 10.19
CA SER A 590 24.12 -5.28 10.58
C SER A 590 24.31 -5.83 12.00
N LYS A 591 23.46 -5.39 12.94
CA LYS A 591 23.52 -5.90 14.32
C LYS A 591 23.01 -7.34 14.42
N VAL A 592 22.03 -7.71 13.59
CA VAL A 592 21.55 -9.10 13.48
C VAL A 592 22.68 -10.03 13.02
N VAL A 593 23.48 -9.63 12.02
CA VAL A 593 24.65 -10.40 11.56
C VAL A 593 25.67 -10.56 12.70
N GLU A 594 26.01 -9.46 13.39
CA GLU A 594 26.92 -9.53 14.56
C GLU A 594 26.41 -10.48 15.65
N MET A 595 25.10 -10.47 15.93
CA MET A 595 24.48 -11.34 16.94
C MET A 595 24.54 -12.82 16.54
N LEU A 596 24.39 -13.14 15.24
CA LEU A 596 24.50 -14.51 14.75
C LEU A 596 25.96 -15.02 14.76
N GLU A 597 26.93 -14.17 14.40
CA GLU A 597 28.35 -14.51 14.36
C GLU A 597 28.98 -14.54 15.76
N GLY A 598 28.49 -13.72 16.69
CA GLY A 598 29.03 -13.56 18.04
C GLY A 598 28.78 -14.73 18.99
N SER A 599 29.30 -14.67 20.21
CA SER A 599 29.03 -15.65 21.28
C SER A 599 27.61 -15.49 21.84
N ILE A 600 26.98 -16.61 22.21
CA ILE A 600 25.67 -16.63 22.85
C ILE A 600 25.67 -15.93 24.23
N GLU A 601 26.79 -15.94 24.93
CA GLU A 601 26.95 -15.32 26.25
C GLU A 601 26.73 -13.80 26.22
N GLN A 602 26.95 -13.18 25.06
CA GLN A 602 26.76 -11.73 24.84
C GLN A 602 25.32 -11.37 24.51
N LEU A 603 24.45 -12.36 24.30
CA LEU A 603 23.08 -12.13 23.89
C LEU A 603 22.13 -12.09 25.09
N GLN A 604 21.45 -10.97 25.27
CA GLN A 604 20.38 -10.84 26.25
C GLN A 604 19.03 -11.26 25.65
N ILE A 605 18.19 -11.89 26.43
CA ILE A 605 16.81 -12.20 26.05
C ILE A 605 16.05 -10.87 25.94
N PRO A 606 15.39 -10.59 24.80
CA PRO A 606 14.65 -9.34 24.64
C PRO A 606 13.39 -9.32 25.52
N PRO A 607 12.87 -8.11 25.87
CA PRO A 607 11.62 -7.99 26.61
C PRO A 607 10.46 -8.59 25.82
N LYS A 608 9.46 -9.11 26.53
CA LYS A 608 8.23 -9.64 25.90
C LYS A 608 7.54 -8.52 25.11
N PRO A 609 7.12 -8.78 23.86
CA PRO A 609 6.33 -7.82 23.11
C PRO A 609 4.99 -7.58 23.82
N PHE A 610 4.72 -6.35 24.24
CA PHE A 610 3.42 -6.00 24.80
C PHE A 610 2.39 -5.93 23.66
N MET A 611 1.45 -6.86 23.65
CA MET A 611 0.18 -6.63 22.98
C MET A 611 -0.73 -5.89 23.97
N PHE A 612 -1.19 -4.71 23.62
CA PHE A 612 -2.25 -4.03 24.35
C PHE A 612 -3.55 -4.82 24.16
N SER A 613 -3.84 -5.75 25.08
CA SER A 613 -5.21 -6.12 25.36
C SER A 613 -5.79 -5.03 26.24
N PRO A 614 -7.00 -4.48 25.95
CA PRO A 614 -7.66 -3.60 26.89
C PRO A 614 -7.89 -4.38 28.18
N THR A 615 -7.18 -3.98 29.25
CA THR A 615 -7.37 -4.50 30.60
C THR A 615 -8.82 -4.21 30.98
N LYS A 616 -9.66 -5.25 31.09
CA LYS A 616 -10.88 -5.15 31.85
C LYS A 616 -10.48 -4.77 33.26
N THR A 617 -10.72 -3.55 33.65
CA THR A 617 -10.72 -3.13 35.04
C THR A 617 -11.84 -3.91 35.73
N GLU A 618 -11.50 -4.95 36.46
CA GLU A 618 -12.37 -5.52 37.48
C GLU A 618 -12.56 -4.45 38.55
N VAL A 619 -13.76 -3.87 38.59
CA VAL A 619 -14.21 -3.06 39.69
C VAL A 619 -14.40 -4.02 40.86
N GLU A 620 -13.42 -4.09 41.77
CA GLU A 620 -13.62 -4.67 43.09
C GLU A 620 -14.68 -3.84 43.81
N SER A 621 -15.88 -4.38 43.86
CA SER A 621 -16.93 -3.93 44.78
C SER A 621 -16.55 -4.31 46.19
N GLY A 622 -15.86 -3.43 46.88
CA GLY A 622 -15.65 -3.51 48.33
C GLY A 622 -16.95 -3.41 49.06
N THR A 623 -17.50 -4.53 49.49
CA THR A 623 -18.56 -4.59 50.52
C THR A 623 -17.91 -4.36 51.88
N THR A 624 -18.08 -3.14 52.42
CA THR A 624 -17.89 -2.87 53.86
C THR A 624 -19.07 -3.41 54.63
N SER A 625 -18.87 -4.55 55.29
CA SER A 625 -19.74 -4.99 56.39
C SER A 625 -19.36 -4.22 57.65
N ASN A 626 -20.20 -3.32 58.07
CA ASN A 626 -20.23 -2.80 59.46
C ASN A 626 -21.03 -3.79 60.29
N SER A 627 -20.39 -4.38 61.29
CA SER A 627 -21.03 -4.98 62.45
C SER A 627 -20.88 -4.01 63.62
N ASP A 628 -22.00 -3.74 64.27
CA ASP A 628 -22.38 -3.03 65.50
C ASP A 628 -22.54 -1.52 65.41
#